data_d14cd951ae48573ce7498402e404a7d4
#
_entry.id   d14cd951ae48573ce7498402e404a7d4
#
_cell.length_a   1.000
_cell.length_b   1.000
_cell.length_c   1.000
_cell.angle_alpha   90.00
_cell.angle_beta   90.00
_cell.angle_gamma   90.00
#
_symmetry.space_group_name_H-M   'P 1'
#
loop_
_entity.id
_entity.type
_entity.pdbx_description
1 polymer ?
#
loop_
_entity_poly.entity_id
_entity_poly.type
_entity_poly.pdbx_seq_one_letter_code
_entity_poly.pdbx_strand_id
1 'polypeptide(L)'
;PLVEVKGMFLYTEDLEKATPVGLSRDDSVLFAENYIRNWVEDALLWQNAIRNVPDEVEVEKKVEAYRRSLMLHLYQQALIDEQMDMEVRGHEIDSFYQSHTDLYRLEYPLAKGVYIKIPLKGKDVKKVQQWYKKSDQETLENLEKYSLQNAVDYLYFYDQWIKIEDIVKKLPVHVTDVSAYIKKFPDVEVKDTAFHYFLHVDSLLGVGELEPIEYATPKIREALLNIRRMELMKRLRYQLYEEAQADEAVTYYY
;
A
#
# COMPACT_ATOMS: atom_id res chain seq x y z
N PRO A 1 9.40 -39.21 -4.26
CA PRO A 1 9.52 -38.22 -5.35
C PRO A 1 8.49 -38.49 -6.43
N LEU A 2 8.02 -37.43 -7.12
CA LEU A 2 7.14 -37.52 -8.28
C LEU A 2 7.91 -37.69 -9.57
N VAL A 3 9.04 -36.98 -9.69
CA VAL A 3 9.89 -36.97 -10.88
C VAL A 3 11.35 -36.79 -10.46
N GLU A 4 12.25 -37.37 -11.25
CA GLU A 4 13.70 -37.20 -11.12
C GLU A 4 14.29 -36.72 -12.45
N VAL A 5 15.16 -35.71 -12.39
CA VAL A 5 15.96 -35.23 -13.52
C VAL A 5 17.43 -35.15 -13.07
N LYS A 6 18.27 -36.10 -13.52
CA LYS A 6 19.72 -36.10 -13.27
C LYS A 6 20.09 -35.83 -11.81
N GLY A 7 19.44 -36.51 -10.87
CA GLY A 7 19.71 -36.41 -9.43
C GLY A 7 18.95 -35.24 -8.73
N MET A 8 18.17 -34.46 -9.44
CA MET A 8 17.22 -33.50 -8.85
C MET A 8 15.85 -34.16 -8.74
N PHE A 9 15.19 -33.98 -7.61
CA PHE A 9 13.91 -34.63 -7.32
C PHE A 9 12.84 -33.59 -7.06
N LEU A 10 11.68 -33.77 -7.68
CA LEU A 10 10.43 -33.10 -7.32
C LEU A 10 9.62 -34.01 -6.41
N TYR A 11 9.17 -33.50 -5.28
CA TYR A 11 8.38 -34.28 -4.33
C TYR A 11 6.89 -33.91 -4.40
N THR A 12 6.04 -34.82 -3.94
CA THR A 12 4.58 -34.60 -3.85
C THR A 12 4.24 -33.37 -3.02
N GLU A 13 4.97 -33.18 -1.90
CA GLU A 13 4.81 -32.06 -0.99
C GLU A 13 5.07 -30.70 -1.66
N ASP A 14 5.97 -30.63 -2.63
CA ASP A 14 6.28 -29.40 -3.36
C ASP A 14 5.14 -29.04 -4.29
N LEU A 15 4.56 -30.03 -4.96
CA LEU A 15 3.38 -29.87 -5.81
C LEU A 15 2.15 -29.47 -4.96
N GLU A 16 1.94 -30.11 -3.81
CA GLU A 16 0.82 -29.78 -2.92
C GLU A 16 0.91 -28.36 -2.41
N LYS A 17 2.10 -27.89 -2.01
CA LYS A 17 2.32 -26.49 -1.55
C LYS A 17 2.11 -25.47 -2.66
N ALA A 18 2.43 -25.82 -3.91
CA ALA A 18 2.28 -24.94 -5.06
C ALA A 18 0.84 -24.89 -5.59
N THR A 19 0.02 -25.92 -5.30
CA THR A 19 -1.34 -26.03 -5.84
C THR A 19 -2.28 -25.02 -5.16
N PRO A 20 -2.95 -24.12 -5.92
CA PRO A 20 -3.92 -23.19 -5.37
C PRO A 20 -5.12 -23.90 -4.74
N VAL A 21 -5.59 -23.35 -3.62
CA VAL A 21 -6.78 -23.86 -2.91
C VAL A 21 -8.04 -23.54 -3.71
N GLY A 22 -8.96 -24.52 -3.85
CA GLY A 22 -10.27 -24.28 -4.47
C GLY A 22 -10.36 -24.59 -5.96
N LEU A 23 -9.35 -25.23 -6.53
CA LEU A 23 -9.42 -25.74 -7.92
C LEU A 23 -10.43 -26.90 -8.04
N SER A 24 -11.07 -27.00 -9.20
CA SER A 24 -11.82 -28.21 -9.56
C SER A 24 -10.86 -29.40 -9.72
N ARG A 25 -11.40 -30.62 -9.75
CA ARG A 25 -10.56 -31.82 -9.93
C ARG A 25 -9.79 -31.78 -11.28
N ASP A 26 -10.46 -31.35 -12.33
CA ASP A 26 -9.87 -31.33 -13.67
C ASP A 26 -8.80 -30.21 -13.77
N ASP A 27 -9.06 -29.04 -13.18
CA ASP A 27 -8.10 -27.95 -13.11
C ASP A 27 -6.87 -28.32 -12.26
N SER A 28 -7.08 -29.09 -11.17
CA SER A 28 -5.98 -29.55 -10.32
C SER A 28 -5.06 -30.53 -11.07
N VAL A 29 -5.63 -31.43 -11.90
CA VAL A 29 -4.84 -32.35 -12.74
C VAL A 29 -4.05 -31.58 -13.78
N LEU A 30 -4.69 -30.65 -14.49
CA LEU A 30 -4.03 -29.81 -15.49
C LEU A 30 -2.92 -28.93 -14.88
N PHE A 31 -3.16 -28.37 -13.69
CA PHE A 31 -2.16 -27.64 -12.94
C PHE A 31 -0.95 -28.51 -12.60
N ALA A 32 -1.19 -29.72 -12.07
CA ALA A 32 -0.14 -30.66 -11.70
C ALA A 32 0.72 -31.07 -12.91
N GLU A 33 0.11 -31.39 -14.04
CA GLU A 33 0.83 -31.73 -15.28
C GLU A 33 1.71 -30.58 -15.77
N ASN A 34 1.18 -29.36 -15.78
CA ASN A 34 1.93 -28.17 -16.20
C ASN A 34 3.06 -27.85 -15.21
N TYR A 35 2.81 -27.95 -13.91
CA TYR A 35 3.81 -27.70 -12.88
C TYR A 35 5.00 -28.68 -13.00
N ILE A 36 4.69 -29.99 -13.14
CA ILE A 36 5.72 -31.02 -13.32
C ILE A 36 6.52 -30.77 -14.60
N ARG A 37 5.86 -30.44 -15.70
CA ARG A 37 6.54 -30.14 -16.97
C ARG A 37 7.50 -28.96 -16.83
N ASN A 38 7.00 -27.85 -16.30
CA ASN A 38 7.83 -26.65 -16.09
C ASN A 38 9.01 -26.95 -15.19
N TRP A 39 8.81 -27.71 -14.10
CA TRP A 39 9.89 -28.10 -13.21
C TRP A 39 10.95 -28.95 -13.94
N VAL A 40 10.53 -29.88 -14.79
CA VAL A 40 11.47 -30.71 -15.59
C VAL A 40 12.25 -29.84 -16.58
N GLU A 41 11.59 -28.91 -17.27
CA GLU A 41 12.24 -27.96 -18.18
C GLU A 41 13.26 -27.08 -17.46
N ASP A 42 12.90 -26.53 -16.30
CA ASP A 42 13.80 -25.74 -15.44
C ASP A 42 14.99 -26.57 -14.94
N ALA A 43 14.75 -27.81 -14.51
CA ALA A 43 15.82 -28.71 -14.06
C ALA A 43 16.81 -29.04 -15.20
N LEU A 44 16.31 -29.25 -16.40
CA LEU A 44 17.16 -29.49 -17.59
C LEU A 44 17.94 -28.23 -17.98
N LEU A 45 17.28 -27.07 -17.94
CA LEU A 45 17.92 -25.77 -18.21
C LEU A 45 19.03 -25.48 -17.18
N TRP A 46 18.76 -25.72 -15.90
CA TRP A 46 19.75 -25.59 -14.83
C TRP A 46 20.97 -26.47 -15.06
N GLN A 47 20.75 -27.74 -15.41
CA GLN A 47 21.84 -28.66 -15.72
C GLN A 47 22.70 -28.21 -16.91
N ASN A 48 22.07 -27.58 -17.90
CA ASN A 48 22.81 -26.99 -19.02
C ASN A 48 23.54 -25.72 -18.61
N ALA A 49 22.90 -24.87 -17.78
CA ALA A 49 23.52 -23.64 -17.30
C ALA A 49 24.80 -23.92 -16.49
N ILE A 50 24.78 -24.89 -15.56
CA ILE A 50 25.97 -25.28 -14.78
C ILE A 50 27.15 -25.68 -15.69
N ARG A 51 26.88 -26.39 -16.80
CA ARG A 51 27.94 -26.87 -17.70
C ARG A 51 28.49 -25.79 -18.63
N ASN A 52 27.70 -24.76 -18.90
CA ASN A 52 27.98 -23.78 -19.93
C ASN A 52 28.11 -22.35 -19.36
N VAL A 53 28.05 -22.17 -18.04
CA VAL A 53 28.28 -20.85 -17.43
C VAL A 53 29.72 -20.42 -17.76
N PRO A 54 29.89 -19.27 -18.42
CA PRO A 54 31.21 -18.90 -18.97
C PRO A 54 32.20 -18.44 -17.89
N ASP A 55 31.76 -18.06 -16.70
CA ASP A 55 32.59 -17.52 -15.64
C ASP A 55 32.06 -17.88 -14.26
N GLU A 56 32.50 -19.02 -13.71
CA GLU A 56 32.17 -19.47 -12.35
C GLU A 56 32.68 -18.49 -11.29
N VAL A 57 33.83 -17.85 -11.52
CA VAL A 57 34.43 -16.88 -10.58
C VAL A 57 33.56 -15.65 -10.45
N GLU A 58 32.96 -15.19 -11.53
CA GLU A 58 32.01 -14.06 -11.53
C GLU A 58 30.69 -14.44 -10.79
N VAL A 59 30.22 -15.66 -10.96
CA VAL A 59 29.06 -16.18 -10.22
C VAL A 59 29.34 -16.20 -8.71
N GLU A 60 30.46 -16.77 -8.29
CA GLU A 60 30.86 -16.82 -6.87
C GLU A 60 31.01 -15.43 -6.25
N LYS A 61 31.61 -14.47 -6.96
CA LYS A 61 31.66 -13.07 -6.52
C LYS A 61 30.28 -12.47 -6.28
N LYS A 62 29.32 -12.71 -7.18
CA LYS A 62 27.94 -12.24 -7.04
C LYS A 62 27.22 -12.91 -5.87
N VAL A 63 27.40 -14.22 -5.69
CA VAL A 63 26.85 -14.97 -4.56
C VAL A 63 27.38 -14.43 -3.24
N GLU A 64 28.71 -14.21 -3.13
CA GLU A 64 29.31 -13.68 -1.91
C GLU A 64 28.88 -12.23 -1.62
N ALA A 65 28.79 -11.39 -2.64
CA ALA A 65 28.26 -10.03 -2.50
C ALA A 65 26.80 -10.02 -2.03
N TYR A 66 25.97 -10.93 -2.57
CA TYR A 66 24.58 -11.08 -2.15
C TYR A 66 24.48 -11.61 -0.71
N ARG A 67 25.25 -12.63 -0.35
CA ARG A 67 25.34 -13.16 1.02
C ARG A 67 25.68 -12.06 2.02
N ARG A 68 26.72 -11.28 1.74
CA ARG A 68 27.13 -10.15 2.58
C ARG A 68 26.02 -9.12 2.73
N SER A 69 25.38 -8.74 1.64
CA SER A 69 24.25 -7.79 1.65
C SER A 69 23.09 -8.31 2.50
N LEU A 70 22.73 -9.58 2.33
CA LEU A 70 21.65 -10.22 3.08
C LEU A 70 21.97 -10.30 4.59
N MET A 71 23.18 -10.69 4.96
CA MET A 71 23.61 -10.75 6.36
C MET A 71 23.58 -9.37 7.00
N LEU A 72 24.08 -8.34 6.32
CA LEU A 72 24.04 -6.95 6.80
C LEU A 72 22.59 -6.47 6.96
N HIS A 73 21.74 -6.77 6.00
CA HIS A 73 20.31 -6.41 6.07
C HIS A 73 19.62 -7.06 7.28
N LEU A 74 19.77 -8.38 7.45
CA LEU A 74 19.17 -9.12 8.57
C LEU A 74 19.68 -8.63 9.93
N TYR A 75 20.98 -8.36 10.03
CA TYR A 75 21.58 -7.84 11.25
C TYR A 75 21.05 -6.42 11.57
N GLN A 76 20.99 -5.54 10.57
CA GLN A 76 20.43 -4.20 10.75
C GLN A 76 18.96 -4.25 11.16
N GLN A 77 18.17 -5.17 10.57
CA GLN A 77 16.78 -5.34 10.95
C GLN A 77 16.64 -5.80 12.40
N ALA A 78 17.43 -6.79 12.82
CA ALA A 78 17.43 -7.26 14.20
C ALA A 78 17.78 -6.14 15.20
N LEU A 79 18.75 -5.29 14.87
CA LEU A 79 19.12 -4.14 15.71
C LEU A 79 18.02 -3.08 15.78
N ILE A 80 17.32 -2.83 14.67
CA ILE A 80 16.18 -1.92 14.63
C ILE A 80 15.08 -2.46 15.54
N ASP A 81 14.75 -3.74 15.42
CA ASP A 81 13.69 -4.37 16.21
C ASP A 81 14.02 -4.39 17.72
N GLU A 82 15.31 -4.50 18.07
CA GLU A 82 15.77 -4.53 19.48
C GLU A 82 15.91 -3.12 20.09
N GLN A 83 16.42 -2.15 19.34
CA GLN A 83 16.90 -0.89 19.93
C GLN A 83 16.09 0.35 19.52
N MET A 84 15.22 0.25 18.51
CA MET A 84 14.48 1.40 18.03
C MET A 84 13.14 1.54 18.73
N ASP A 85 12.86 2.73 19.30
CA ASP A 85 11.53 3.07 19.77
C ASP A 85 10.58 3.27 18.57
N MET A 86 9.63 2.37 18.42
CA MET A 86 8.62 2.39 17.36
C MET A 86 7.43 3.28 17.71
N GLU A 87 7.30 3.75 18.97
CA GLU A 87 6.22 4.62 19.38
C GLU A 87 6.51 6.06 18.96
N VAL A 88 5.68 6.61 18.07
CA VAL A 88 5.71 8.02 17.70
C VAL A 88 4.57 8.74 18.42
N ARG A 89 4.91 9.67 19.29
CA ARG A 89 3.96 10.39 20.15
C ARG A 89 3.35 11.58 19.44
N GLY A 90 2.14 12.00 19.87
CA GLY A 90 1.42 13.11 19.23
C GLY A 90 2.22 14.41 19.17
N HIS A 91 2.91 14.78 20.25
CA HIS A 91 3.72 16.01 20.29
C HIS A 91 4.89 16.01 19.30
N GLU A 92 5.44 14.84 18.96
CA GLU A 92 6.50 14.71 17.94
C GLU A 92 5.92 14.95 16.54
N ILE A 93 4.71 14.43 16.29
CA ILE A 93 3.97 14.66 15.03
C ILE A 93 3.69 16.14 14.88
N ASP A 94 3.14 16.79 15.93
CA ASP A 94 2.81 18.21 15.91
C ASP A 94 4.04 19.08 15.67
N SER A 95 5.14 18.81 16.40
CA SER A 95 6.39 19.54 16.25
C SER A 95 7.00 19.39 14.86
N PHE A 96 7.00 18.15 14.34
CA PHE A 96 7.52 17.85 13.00
C PHE A 96 6.69 18.53 11.91
N TYR A 97 5.36 18.45 12.02
CA TYR A 97 4.45 19.09 11.07
C TYR A 97 4.64 20.61 11.05
N GLN A 98 4.70 21.27 12.22
CA GLN A 98 4.88 22.71 12.31
C GLN A 98 6.23 23.19 11.74
N SER A 99 7.29 22.40 11.93
CA SER A 99 8.62 22.75 11.44
C SER A 99 8.84 22.46 9.95
N HIS A 100 7.94 21.69 9.32
CA HIS A 100 8.09 21.23 7.93
C HIS A 100 6.82 21.46 7.09
N THR A 101 6.08 22.53 7.33
CA THR A 101 4.81 22.85 6.65
C THR A 101 4.94 22.90 5.13
N ASP A 102 6.10 23.22 4.59
CA ASP A 102 6.33 23.28 3.15
C ASP A 102 6.31 21.90 2.48
N LEU A 103 6.59 20.83 3.26
CA LEU A 103 6.54 19.45 2.77
C LEU A 103 5.10 18.89 2.72
N TYR A 104 4.16 19.56 3.40
CA TYR A 104 2.78 19.09 3.55
C TYR A 104 1.82 20.02 2.80
N ARG A 105 2.09 20.22 1.50
CA ARG A 105 1.20 20.91 0.57
C ARG A 105 0.45 19.90 -0.29
N LEU A 106 -0.86 20.10 -0.42
CA LEU A 106 -1.71 19.21 -1.22
C LEU A 106 -1.31 19.22 -2.70
N GLU A 107 -1.02 18.06 -3.24
CA GLU A 107 -0.80 17.84 -4.68
C GLU A 107 -2.13 17.63 -5.43
N TYR A 108 -3.19 17.27 -4.71
CA TYR A 108 -4.54 17.01 -5.22
C TYR A 108 -5.59 17.46 -4.21
N PRO A 109 -6.80 17.77 -4.66
CA PRO A 109 -7.85 18.26 -3.77
C PRO A 109 -8.38 17.14 -2.85
N LEU A 110 -8.58 17.49 -1.58
CA LEU A 110 -9.18 16.63 -0.56
C LEU A 110 -10.56 17.12 -0.18
N ALA A 111 -11.43 16.20 0.19
CA ALA A 111 -12.78 16.54 0.63
C ALA A 111 -13.25 15.69 1.81
N LYS A 112 -14.23 16.23 2.54
CA LYS A 112 -15.08 15.52 3.51
C LYS A 112 -16.52 15.56 3.04
N GLY A 113 -17.31 14.49 3.28
CA GLY A 113 -18.69 14.43 2.84
C GLY A 113 -19.26 13.03 2.77
N VAL A 114 -20.19 12.80 1.85
CA VAL A 114 -20.84 11.52 1.64
C VAL A 114 -21.12 11.27 0.16
N TYR A 115 -20.95 10.04 -0.27
CA TYR A 115 -21.32 9.55 -1.59
C TYR A 115 -22.24 8.33 -1.48
N ILE A 116 -23.28 8.29 -2.31
CA ILE A 116 -24.20 7.14 -2.36
C ILE A 116 -24.64 6.88 -3.81
N LYS A 117 -24.62 5.60 -4.17
CA LYS A 117 -25.12 5.08 -5.45
C LYS A 117 -26.26 4.12 -5.19
N ILE A 118 -27.43 4.38 -5.75
CA ILE A 118 -28.62 3.54 -5.58
C ILE A 118 -29.20 3.12 -6.93
N PRO A 119 -29.94 2.00 -7.02
CA PRO A 119 -30.66 1.65 -8.24
C PRO A 119 -31.68 2.75 -8.62
N LEU A 120 -31.84 3.03 -9.90
CA LEU A 120 -32.76 4.07 -10.41
C LEU A 120 -34.20 3.84 -9.95
N LYS A 121 -34.61 2.57 -9.82
CA LYS A 121 -35.94 2.15 -9.31
C LYS A 121 -35.90 1.79 -7.82
N GLY A 122 -34.94 2.31 -7.06
CA GLY A 122 -34.80 2.06 -5.62
C GLY A 122 -35.99 2.58 -4.83
N LYS A 123 -36.23 1.98 -3.66
CA LYS A 123 -37.24 2.47 -2.72
C LYS A 123 -36.79 3.78 -2.11
N ASP A 124 -37.75 4.66 -1.81
CA ASP A 124 -37.52 5.89 -1.03
C ASP A 124 -36.44 6.85 -1.57
N VAL A 125 -36.17 6.86 -2.87
CA VAL A 125 -35.18 7.75 -3.51
C VAL A 125 -35.37 9.22 -3.11
N LYS A 126 -36.63 9.68 -2.96
CA LYS A 126 -36.97 11.04 -2.53
C LYS A 126 -36.45 11.37 -1.12
N LYS A 127 -36.37 10.39 -0.23
CA LYS A 127 -35.78 10.58 1.10
C LYS A 127 -34.28 10.79 1.00
N VAL A 128 -33.59 9.99 0.18
CA VAL A 128 -32.14 10.16 -0.08
C VAL A 128 -31.85 11.53 -0.64
N GLN A 129 -32.66 12.04 -1.59
CA GLN A 129 -32.52 13.39 -2.14
C GLN A 129 -32.63 14.50 -1.09
N GLN A 130 -33.37 14.26 -0.01
CA GLN A 130 -33.50 15.22 1.10
C GLN A 130 -32.36 15.07 2.12
N TRP A 131 -31.86 13.87 2.30
CA TRP A 131 -30.89 13.54 3.34
C TRP A 131 -29.44 13.82 2.93
N TYR A 132 -29.05 13.48 1.70
CA TYR A 132 -27.65 13.53 1.29
C TYR A 132 -27.01 14.93 1.38
N LYS A 133 -27.81 16.00 1.40
CA LYS A 133 -27.36 17.39 1.51
C LYS A 133 -27.18 17.87 2.94
N LYS A 134 -27.52 17.03 3.91
CA LYS A 134 -27.53 17.41 5.33
C LYS A 134 -26.43 16.66 6.06
N SER A 135 -25.76 17.37 6.95
CA SER A 135 -24.68 16.85 7.78
C SER A 135 -25.06 16.68 9.26
N ASP A 136 -26.35 16.83 9.62
CA ASP A 136 -26.80 16.56 10.97
C ASP A 136 -26.81 15.07 11.28
N GLN A 137 -26.49 14.71 12.52
CA GLN A 137 -26.25 13.32 12.92
C GLN A 137 -27.45 12.41 12.68
N GLU A 138 -28.67 12.87 12.96
CA GLU A 138 -29.89 12.09 12.75
C GLU A 138 -30.09 11.73 11.27
N THR A 139 -29.85 12.71 10.38
CA THR A 139 -29.96 12.51 8.93
C THR A 139 -28.89 11.57 8.43
N LEU A 140 -27.65 11.68 8.91
CA LEU A 140 -26.55 10.80 8.53
C LEU A 140 -26.80 9.35 8.98
N GLU A 141 -27.29 9.14 10.20
CA GLU A 141 -27.69 7.81 10.69
C GLU A 141 -28.81 7.19 9.82
N ASN A 142 -29.79 8.00 9.43
CA ASN A 142 -30.86 7.54 8.55
C ASN A 142 -30.36 7.19 7.15
N LEU A 143 -29.43 7.98 6.61
CA LEU A 143 -28.78 7.75 5.32
C LEU A 143 -27.94 6.48 5.35
N GLU A 144 -27.19 6.25 6.42
CA GLU A 144 -26.39 5.04 6.62
C GLU A 144 -27.29 3.78 6.71
N LYS A 145 -28.31 3.80 7.57
CA LYS A 145 -29.28 2.69 7.69
C LYS A 145 -29.96 2.35 6.36
N TYR A 146 -30.32 3.40 5.60
CA TYR A 146 -30.88 3.22 4.26
C TYR A 146 -29.85 2.59 3.32
N SER A 147 -28.62 3.09 3.35
CA SER A 147 -27.55 2.69 2.45
C SER A 147 -27.14 1.25 2.62
N LEU A 148 -27.06 0.76 3.85
CA LEU A 148 -26.76 -0.65 4.17
C LEU A 148 -27.75 -1.64 3.54
N GLN A 149 -29.00 -1.22 3.29
CA GLN A 149 -30.04 -2.08 2.76
C GLN A 149 -30.30 -1.88 1.25
N ASN A 150 -30.02 -0.70 0.72
CA ASN A 150 -30.50 -0.29 -0.60
C ASN A 150 -29.43 0.27 -1.52
N ALA A 151 -28.27 0.68 -1.01
CA ALA A 151 -27.22 1.24 -1.84
C ALA A 151 -26.38 0.14 -2.52
N VAL A 152 -25.95 0.43 -3.73
CA VAL A 152 -24.96 -0.39 -4.47
C VAL A 152 -23.54 -0.01 -4.09
N ASP A 153 -23.33 1.28 -3.78
CA ASP A 153 -22.07 1.83 -3.28
C ASP A 153 -22.38 2.98 -2.34
N TYR A 154 -21.70 3.01 -1.21
CA TYR A 154 -21.87 4.04 -0.18
C TYR A 154 -20.53 4.33 0.46
N LEU A 155 -20.19 5.60 0.58
CA LEU A 155 -18.99 6.05 1.25
C LEU A 155 -19.31 7.25 2.13
N TYR A 156 -19.13 7.07 3.44
CA TYR A 156 -19.14 8.13 4.44
C TYR A 156 -17.69 8.58 4.68
N PHE A 157 -17.43 9.88 4.55
CA PHE A 157 -16.09 10.45 4.74
C PHE A 157 -16.10 11.84 5.39
N TYR A 158 -17.04 12.09 6.29
CA TYR A 158 -17.03 13.29 7.10
C TYR A 158 -15.94 13.30 8.17
N ASP A 159 -15.54 12.14 8.62
CA ASP A 159 -14.53 11.92 9.65
C ASP A 159 -13.09 11.82 9.12
N GLN A 160 -12.94 11.67 7.81
CA GLN A 160 -11.65 11.53 7.15
C GLN A 160 -11.54 12.33 5.86
N TRP A 161 -10.36 12.86 5.58
CA TRP A 161 -10.07 13.48 4.30
C TRP A 161 -9.78 12.43 3.25
N ILE A 162 -10.44 12.56 2.10
CA ILE A 162 -10.21 11.67 0.96
C ILE A 162 -9.92 12.46 -0.31
N LYS A 163 -9.27 11.82 -1.27
CA LYS A 163 -9.03 12.37 -2.59
C LYS A 163 -10.34 12.44 -3.38
N ILE A 164 -10.87 13.66 -3.57
CA ILE A 164 -12.19 13.82 -4.19
C ILE A 164 -12.25 13.35 -5.64
N GLU A 165 -11.14 13.36 -6.35
CA GLU A 165 -11.05 12.83 -7.71
C GLU A 165 -11.49 11.37 -7.81
N ASP A 166 -11.17 10.55 -6.79
CA ASP A 166 -11.51 9.12 -6.79
C ASP A 166 -13.02 8.89 -6.61
N ILE A 167 -13.71 9.84 -5.99
CA ILE A 167 -15.17 9.81 -5.90
C ILE A 167 -15.81 10.35 -7.19
N VAL A 168 -15.30 11.44 -7.73
CA VAL A 168 -15.83 12.00 -8.97
C VAL A 168 -15.70 11.04 -10.16
N LYS A 169 -14.64 10.21 -10.20
CA LYS A 169 -14.50 9.13 -11.19
C LYS A 169 -15.61 8.07 -11.12
N LYS A 170 -16.27 7.92 -9.97
CA LYS A 170 -17.42 7.00 -9.81
C LYS A 170 -18.73 7.57 -10.37
N LEU A 171 -18.79 8.88 -10.60
CA LEU A 171 -19.96 9.56 -11.17
C LEU A 171 -19.96 9.43 -12.70
N PRO A 172 -21.13 9.32 -13.33
CA PRO A 172 -21.27 9.35 -14.79
C PRO A 172 -21.14 10.77 -15.36
N VAL A 173 -20.08 11.49 -14.99
CA VAL A 173 -19.78 12.85 -15.43
C VAL A 173 -18.35 12.95 -15.95
N HIS A 174 -18.15 13.83 -16.94
CA HIS A 174 -16.81 14.11 -17.46
C HIS A 174 -16.37 15.46 -16.91
N VAL A 175 -15.42 15.46 -16.01
CA VAL A 175 -14.94 16.66 -15.31
C VAL A 175 -13.43 16.78 -15.52
N THR A 176 -13.00 17.91 -16.08
CA THR A 176 -11.58 18.19 -16.34
C THR A 176 -10.91 18.80 -15.10
N ASP A 177 -11.60 19.74 -14.43
CA ASP A 177 -11.16 20.37 -13.20
C ASP A 177 -12.13 20.01 -12.07
N VAL A 178 -11.75 18.99 -11.30
CA VAL A 178 -12.58 18.47 -10.19
C VAL A 178 -12.75 19.51 -9.09
N SER A 179 -11.70 20.27 -8.78
CA SER A 179 -11.74 21.29 -7.72
C SER A 179 -12.73 22.41 -8.05
N ALA A 180 -12.65 22.95 -9.26
CA ALA A 180 -13.57 23.97 -9.73
C ALA A 180 -15.02 23.44 -9.83
N TYR A 181 -15.17 22.20 -10.28
CA TYR A 181 -16.48 21.56 -10.38
C TYR A 181 -17.17 21.44 -9.03
N ILE A 182 -16.47 20.87 -8.03
CA ILE A 182 -17.02 20.66 -6.69
C ILE A 182 -17.24 22.00 -5.96
N LYS A 183 -16.35 22.98 -6.11
CA LYS A 183 -16.57 24.35 -5.57
C LYS A 183 -17.87 24.97 -6.09
N LYS A 184 -18.21 24.72 -7.35
CA LYS A 184 -19.43 25.23 -7.97
C LYS A 184 -20.67 24.39 -7.61
N PHE A 185 -20.49 23.09 -7.48
CA PHE A 185 -21.55 22.11 -7.23
C PHE A 185 -21.15 21.19 -6.07
N PRO A 186 -21.26 21.64 -4.81
CA PRO A 186 -20.94 20.80 -3.64
C PRO A 186 -21.94 19.65 -3.48
N ASP A 187 -23.17 19.83 -4.00
CA ASP A 187 -24.22 18.83 -4.06
C ASP A 187 -24.38 18.34 -5.51
N VAL A 188 -23.88 17.16 -5.80
CA VAL A 188 -24.00 16.54 -7.11
C VAL A 188 -25.07 15.47 -7.08
N GLU A 189 -26.07 15.62 -7.94
CA GLU A 189 -27.09 14.62 -8.21
C GLU A 189 -27.11 14.30 -9.69
N VAL A 190 -26.74 13.08 -10.07
CA VAL A 190 -26.69 12.62 -11.45
C VAL A 190 -27.26 11.21 -11.59
N LYS A 191 -27.67 10.85 -12.80
CA LYS A 191 -28.28 9.57 -13.14
C LYS A 191 -27.66 9.02 -14.42
N ASP A 192 -27.59 7.71 -14.49
CA ASP A 192 -27.40 6.98 -15.73
C ASP A 192 -28.63 6.10 -16.05
N THR A 193 -28.48 5.13 -16.90
CA THR A 193 -29.57 4.22 -17.29
C THR A 193 -30.00 3.24 -16.19
N ALA A 194 -29.16 3.00 -15.18
CA ALA A 194 -29.34 1.98 -14.15
C ALA A 194 -29.34 2.54 -12.72
N PHE A 195 -28.61 3.63 -12.48
CA PHE A 195 -28.31 4.12 -11.14
C PHE A 195 -28.55 5.61 -10.98
N HIS A 196 -28.78 6.00 -9.73
CA HIS A 196 -28.84 7.36 -9.24
C HIS A 196 -27.68 7.59 -8.29
N TYR A 197 -26.94 8.67 -8.49
CA TYR A 197 -25.72 9.03 -7.78
C TYR A 197 -25.94 10.32 -7.03
N PHE A 198 -25.53 10.34 -5.78
CA PHE A 198 -25.57 11.51 -4.91
C PHE A 198 -24.20 11.69 -4.29
N LEU A 199 -23.68 12.89 -4.36
CA LEU A 199 -22.45 13.30 -3.68
C LEU A 199 -22.73 14.63 -3.00
N HIS A 200 -22.42 14.70 -1.71
CA HIS A 200 -22.34 15.94 -0.96
C HIS A 200 -20.93 16.12 -0.44
N VAL A 201 -20.37 17.30 -0.70
CA VAL A 201 -19.06 17.70 -0.19
C VAL A 201 -19.26 18.83 0.81
N ASP A 202 -19.01 18.51 2.08
CA ASP A 202 -19.11 19.45 3.19
C ASP A 202 -17.88 20.37 3.27
N SER A 203 -16.71 19.80 3.10
CA SER A 203 -15.45 20.53 3.18
C SER A 203 -14.55 20.14 2.01
N LEU A 204 -13.88 21.12 1.40
CA LEU A 204 -12.98 20.95 0.27
C LEU A 204 -11.69 21.75 0.49
N LEU A 205 -10.57 21.09 0.34
CA LEU A 205 -9.23 21.69 0.30
C LEU A 205 -8.65 21.54 -1.11
N GLY A 206 -8.08 22.62 -1.63
CA GLY A 206 -7.53 22.69 -2.98
C GLY A 206 -6.04 22.31 -3.03
N VAL A 207 -5.55 22.14 -4.26
CA VAL A 207 -4.11 21.97 -4.53
C VAL A 207 -3.33 23.16 -4.00
N GLY A 208 -2.18 22.90 -3.36
CA GLY A 208 -1.30 23.90 -2.75
C GLY A 208 -1.72 24.35 -1.35
N GLU A 209 -2.93 24.02 -0.89
CA GLU A 209 -3.31 24.24 0.50
C GLU A 209 -2.54 23.31 1.44
N LEU A 210 -2.47 23.67 2.72
CA LEU A 210 -1.78 22.86 3.72
C LEU A 210 -2.58 21.58 3.99
N GLU A 211 -1.91 20.42 3.95
CA GLU A 211 -2.54 19.15 4.32
C GLU A 211 -3.03 19.21 5.77
N PRO A 212 -4.26 18.80 6.09
CA PRO A 212 -4.69 18.65 7.48
C PRO A 212 -3.78 17.67 8.23
N ILE A 213 -3.46 17.98 9.48
CA ILE A 213 -2.53 17.18 10.28
C ILE A 213 -2.99 15.72 10.40
N GLU A 214 -4.30 15.48 10.52
CA GLU A 214 -4.86 14.13 10.57
C GLU A 214 -4.59 13.35 9.26
N TYR A 215 -4.59 14.02 8.12
CA TYR A 215 -4.25 13.43 6.83
C TYR A 215 -2.75 13.21 6.67
N ALA A 216 -1.93 14.15 7.16
CA ALA A 216 -0.47 14.09 7.11
C ALA A 216 0.12 13.12 8.15
N THR A 217 -0.57 12.82 9.26
CA THR A 217 -0.09 12.01 10.38
C THR A 217 0.56 10.67 9.98
N PRO A 218 -0.02 9.83 9.10
CA PRO A 218 0.63 8.59 8.68
C PRO A 218 1.98 8.82 8.00
N LYS A 219 2.08 9.83 7.14
CA LYS A 219 3.32 10.21 6.43
C LYS A 219 4.38 10.73 7.42
N ILE A 220 3.95 11.57 8.38
CA ILE A 220 4.84 12.13 9.41
C ILE A 220 5.39 11.01 10.30
N ARG A 221 4.54 10.07 10.72
CA ARG A 221 4.95 8.91 11.50
C ARG A 221 6.02 8.09 10.79
N GLU A 222 5.81 7.80 9.51
CA GLU A 222 6.77 7.09 8.69
C GLU A 222 8.09 7.86 8.55
N ALA A 223 8.03 9.17 8.32
CA ALA A 223 9.21 10.03 8.23
C ALA A 223 10.02 10.03 9.53
N LEU A 224 9.36 10.17 10.69
CA LEU A 224 10.00 10.12 12.00
C LEU A 224 10.65 8.78 12.29
N LEU A 225 9.98 7.67 11.96
CA LEU A 225 10.56 6.33 12.10
C LEU A 225 11.76 6.13 11.18
N ASN A 226 11.71 6.66 9.96
CA ASN A 226 12.86 6.61 9.04
C ASN A 226 14.05 7.45 9.55
N ILE A 227 13.79 8.62 10.12
CA ILE A 227 14.83 9.44 10.76
C ILE A 227 15.48 8.67 11.92
N ARG A 228 14.69 8.10 12.84
CA ARG A 228 15.20 7.28 13.96
C ARG A 228 16.05 6.11 13.47
N ARG A 229 15.60 5.42 12.39
CA ARG A 229 16.35 4.32 11.78
C ARG A 229 17.70 4.78 11.25
N MET A 230 17.73 5.90 10.52
CA MET A 230 18.98 6.46 10.01
C MET A 230 19.93 6.88 11.12
N GLU A 231 19.44 7.52 12.17
CA GLU A 231 20.23 7.94 13.33
C GLU A 231 20.79 6.74 14.10
N LEU A 232 19.99 5.70 14.32
CA LEU A 232 20.44 4.46 14.95
C LEU A 232 21.59 3.83 14.16
N MET A 233 21.41 3.70 12.83
CA MET A 233 22.44 3.12 11.96
C MET A 233 23.71 3.97 11.90
N LYS A 234 23.58 5.29 11.90
CA LYS A 234 24.72 6.21 11.93
C LYS A 234 25.50 6.08 13.23
N ARG A 235 24.80 6.07 14.37
CA ARG A 235 25.40 5.91 15.70
C ARG A 235 26.11 4.58 15.82
N LEU A 236 25.48 3.50 15.38
CA LEU A 236 26.05 2.16 15.42
C LEU A 236 27.34 2.05 14.59
N ARG A 237 27.33 2.57 13.34
CA ARG A 237 28.53 2.58 12.48
C ARG A 237 29.67 3.37 13.11
N TYR A 238 29.35 4.49 13.74
CA TYR A 238 30.34 5.31 14.45
C TYR A 238 30.93 4.55 15.63
N GLN A 239 30.10 3.92 16.46
CA GLN A 239 30.57 3.12 17.60
C GLN A 239 31.49 1.97 17.16
N LEU A 240 31.07 1.19 16.16
CA LEU A 240 31.89 0.10 15.62
C LEU A 240 33.24 0.58 15.07
N TYR A 241 33.25 1.77 14.46
CA TYR A 241 34.49 2.36 13.95
C TYR A 241 35.42 2.80 15.09
N GLU A 242 34.90 3.47 16.10
CA GLU A 242 35.67 3.89 17.29
C GLU A 242 36.24 2.69 18.06
N GLU A 243 35.42 1.65 18.28
CA GLU A 243 35.86 0.41 18.90
C GLU A 243 37.01 -0.24 18.11
N ALA A 244 36.86 -0.37 16.78
CA ALA A 244 37.88 -0.94 15.94
C ALA A 244 39.18 -0.11 15.90
N GLN A 245 39.09 1.21 16.05
CA GLN A 245 40.27 2.10 16.20
C GLN A 245 40.97 1.88 17.57
N ALA A 246 40.19 1.78 18.64
CA ALA A 246 40.72 1.60 19.98
C ALA A 246 41.42 0.23 20.16
N ASP A 247 40.90 -0.80 19.49
CA ASP A 247 41.44 -2.18 19.50
C ASP A 247 42.56 -2.37 18.48
N GLU A 248 43.03 -1.31 17.80
CA GLU A 248 44.04 -1.37 16.72
C GLU A 248 43.69 -2.39 15.60
N ALA A 249 42.37 -2.64 15.41
CA ALA A 249 41.87 -3.61 14.44
C ALA A 249 41.88 -3.07 12.98
N VAL A 250 42.17 -1.78 12.80
CA VAL A 250 42.23 -1.13 11.49
C VAL A 250 43.67 -0.82 11.11
N THR A 251 44.15 -1.41 10.04
CA THR A 251 45.45 -1.11 9.47
C THR A 251 45.31 -0.43 8.12
N TYR A 252 45.97 0.71 7.96
CA TYR A 252 45.97 1.47 6.69
C TYR A 252 47.28 1.19 5.93
N TYR A 253 47.13 0.81 4.67
CA TYR A 253 48.26 0.62 3.74
C TYR A 253 48.19 1.73 2.66
N TYR A 254 48.97 2.79 2.85
CA TYR A 254 49.05 3.89 1.92
C TYR A 254 50.24 3.71 0.97
#